data_45d36c2304e99627e0756c6eb922ab6e
#
_entry.id   45d36c2304e99627e0756c6eb922ab6e
#
_cell.length_a   1.000
_cell.length_b   1.000
_cell.length_c   1.000
_cell.angle_alpha   90.00
_cell.angle_beta   90.00
_cell.angle_gamma   90.00
#
_symmetry.space_group_name_H-M   'P 1'
#
loop_
_entity.id
_entity.type
_entity.pdbx_description
1 polymer ?
#
loop_
_entity_poly.entity_id
_entity_poly.type
_entity_poly.pdbx_seq_one_letter_code
_entity_poly.pdbx_strand_id
1 'polypeptide(L)'
;MRKFLFVTFNNSQAYSGGSQCSKRNLQTLQDILGTKQIETYIIEPDKENRQLAGTIKRAVGIMKGYLGGLTDKGLHEVLHMLTDGLFTDLFIDNSQLGMLAKYAKRHNPNIRIFTFFHNIEYDFFRSNVIHCKDYKHFFWIPLALKNEKMSCRYSDSIIVLNEKDAKRLQLLYGRKADAIIPITMKDDYTTPSQVQSIVTKGKEALFVGSYFFGNTQGLKWFCNDILPHTDAHLTIVGSGMDAFVNDITVTSQITIHSNVPDLTPYYEAADFVVLPITTGGGMKVKTAEALKYGKYIIGTCEALEGYNVNDSIATICNCTNDFIQAISRFVPGQKFVPAARNLFQEQYSYQASLERFKNIL
;
A
#
# COMPACT_ATOMS: atom_id res chain seq x y z
N MET A 1 29.56 0.46 14.64
CA MET A 1 28.90 0.31 13.34
C MET A 1 27.45 -0.10 13.61
N ARG A 2 26.46 0.49 12.93
CA ARG A 2 25.04 0.19 13.19
C ARG A 2 24.69 -1.17 12.59
N LYS A 3 24.03 -2.02 13.36
CA LYS A 3 23.50 -3.31 12.89
C LYS A 3 22.00 -3.37 13.18
N PHE A 4 21.20 -3.62 12.15
CA PHE A 4 19.74 -3.65 12.17
C PHE A 4 19.20 -5.06 12.18
N LEU A 5 18.19 -5.29 13.00
CA LEU A 5 17.28 -6.42 12.83
C LEU A 5 15.98 -5.89 12.21
N PHE A 6 15.64 -6.35 11.00
CA PHE A 6 14.40 -6.02 10.31
C PHE A 6 13.37 -7.13 10.56
N VAL A 7 12.26 -6.79 11.20
CA VAL A 7 11.20 -7.75 11.55
C VAL A 7 9.91 -7.42 10.79
N THR A 8 9.41 -8.38 10.04
CA THR A 8 8.15 -8.28 9.28
C THR A 8 7.37 -9.59 9.32
N PHE A 9 6.07 -9.54 9.06
CA PHE A 9 5.25 -10.71 8.76
C PHE A 9 4.80 -10.74 7.28
N ASN A 10 5.18 -9.73 6.51
CA ASN A 10 4.86 -9.68 5.09
C ASN A 10 5.80 -10.60 4.30
N ASN A 11 5.22 -11.62 3.67
CA ASN A 11 5.99 -12.50 2.80
C ASN A 11 6.40 -11.76 1.53
N SER A 12 7.69 -11.72 1.24
CA SER A 12 8.26 -11.08 0.04
C SER A 12 7.77 -11.68 -1.28
N GLN A 13 7.17 -12.88 -1.26
CA GLN A 13 6.60 -13.53 -2.43
C GLN A 13 5.13 -13.13 -2.71
N ALA A 14 4.46 -12.47 -1.76
CA ALA A 14 3.08 -12.03 -1.95
C ALA A 14 3.03 -10.72 -2.76
N TYR A 15 2.07 -10.64 -3.70
CA TYR A 15 1.85 -9.45 -4.55
C TYR A 15 0.87 -8.45 -3.92
N SER A 16 0.83 -8.34 -2.60
CA SER A 16 0.01 -7.32 -1.92
C SER A 16 0.75 -5.99 -1.84
N GLY A 17 0.00 -4.88 -1.73
CA GLY A 17 0.59 -3.55 -1.52
C GLY A 17 1.48 -3.48 -0.28
N GLY A 18 1.08 -4.12 0.83
CA GLY A 18 1.88 -4.21 2.04
C GLY A 18 3.19 -4.95 1.82
N SER A 19 3.16 -6.09 1.13
CA SER A 19 4.38 -6.87 0.83
C SER A 19 5.36 -6.11 -0.08
N GLN A 20 4.85 -5.36 -1.06
CA GLN A 20 5.68 -4.49 -1.89
C GLN A 20 6.31 -3.36 -1.08
N CYS A 21 5.56 -2.75 -0.16
CA CYS A 21 6.06 -1.72 0.74
C CYS A 21 7.16 -2.27 1.67
N SER A 22 6.95 -3.45 2.27
CA SER A 22 7.94 -4.13 3.12
C SER A 22 9.23 -4.45 2.36
N LYS A 23 9.09 -4.97 1.15
CA LYS A 23 10.24 -5.24 0.27
C LYS A 23 11.02 -3.97 -0.06
N ARG A 24 10.32 -2.89 -0.38
CA ARG A 24 10.93 -1.59 -0.61
C ARG A 24 11.64 -1.06 0.64
N ASN A 25 11.02 -1.14 1.84
CA ASN A 25 11.63 -0.71 3.09
C ASN A 25 12.95 -1.45 3.35
N LEU A 26 12.93 -2.78 3.25
CA LEU A 26 14.13 -3.60 3.42
C LEU A 26 15.23 -3.24 2.41
N GLN A 27 14.88 -3.14 1.12
CA GLN A 27 15.84 -2.77 0.07
C GLN A 27 16.46 -1.39 0.33
N THR A 28 15.63 -0.41 0.73
CA THR A 28 16.10 0.95 1.04
C THR A 28 17.10 0.96 2.19
N LEU A 29 16.81 0.20 3.26
CA LEU A 29 17.74 0.08 4.38
C LEU A 29 19.05 -0.60 3.96
N GLN A 30 18.97 -1.67 3.12
CA GLN A 30 20.14 -2.37 2.59
C GLN A 30 21.02 -1.46 1.71
N ASP A 31 20.41 -0.61 0.89
CA ASP A 31 21.12 0.31 0.01
C ASP A 31 21.79 1.47 0.78
N ILE A 32 21.21 1.88 1.92
CA ILE A 32 21.79 2.93 2.78
C ILE A 32 22.90 2.39 3.68
N LEU A 33 22.67 1.25 4.32
CA LEU A 33 23.52 0.73 5.40
C LEU A 33 24.49 -0.37 4.94
N GLY A 34 24.19 -0.99 3.81
CA GLY A 34 24.86 -2.20 3.33
C GLY A 34 24.16 -3.48 3.79
N THR A 35 24.08 -4.47 2.91
CA THR A 35 23.36 -5.73 3.14
C THR A 35 23.87 -6.51 4.36
N LYS A 36 25.18 -6.44 4.66
CA LYS A 36 25.79 -7.11 5.82
C LYS A 36 25.39 -6.53 7.17
N GLN A 37 24.84 -5.30 7.17
CA GLN A 37 24.40 -4.61 8.39
C GLN A 37 22.95 -4.89 8.75
N ILE A 38 22.21 -5.64 7.91
CA ILE A 38 20.80 -5.91 8.10
C ILE A 38 20.57 -7.42 8.10
N GLU A 39 20.01 -7.89 9.18
CA GLU A 39 19.48 -9.24 9.31
C GLU A 39 17.94 -9.18 9.33
N THR A 40 17.29 -10.12 8.68
CA THR A 40 15.83 -10.12 8.53
C THR A 40 15.22 -11.30 9.27
N TYR A 41 14.21 -11.02 10.08
CA TYR A 41 13.35 -12.04 10.68
C TYR A 41 11.92 -11.91 10.15
N ILE A 42 11.43 -12.99 9.55
CA ILE A 42 10.04 -13.06 9.05
C ILE A 42 9.22 -13.85 10.05
N ILE A 43 8.20 -13.20 10.62
CA ILE A 43 7.22 -13.86 11.48
C ILE A 43 6.35 -14.75 10.58
N GLU A 44 6.57 -16.05 10.65
CA GLU A 44 5.74 -17.00 9.92
C GLU A 44 4.44 -17.30 10.70
N PRO A 45 3.28 -17.33 10.01
CA PRO A 45 2.06 -17.82 10.64
C PRO A 45 2.25 -19.29 11.00
N ASP A 46 1.82 -19.64 12.21
CA ASP A 46 1.94 -21.00 12.75
C ASP A 46 1.22 -22.00 11.84
N LYS A 47 1.96 -22.87 11.13
CA LYS A 47 1.42 -23.87 10.18
C LYS A 47 0.58 -24.94 10.89
N GLU A 48 0.75 -25.12 12.20
CA GLU A 48 -0.04 -26.04 13.04
C GLU A 48 -1.49 -25.58 13.29
N ASN A 49 -1.91 -24.46 12.75
CA ASN A 49 -3.16 -23.75 13.03
C ASN A 49 -4.47 -24.52 12.74
N ARG A 50 -4.40 -25.72 12.16
CA ARG A 50 -5.61 -26.55 11.89
C ARG A 50 -5.88 -27.58 13.00
N GLN A 51 -4.99 -27.75 13.96
CA GLN A 51 -5.16 -28.66 15.09
C GLN A 51 -5.65 -27.90 16.34
N LEU A 52 -6.31 -28.59 17.25
CA LEU A 52 -6.84 -28.02 18.51
C LEU A 52 -5.76 -27.27 19.31
N ALA A 53 -4.55 -27.81 19.34
CA ALA A 53 -3.40 -27.17 20.01
C ALA A 53 -3.02 -25.81 19.39
N GLY A 54 -3.10 -25.67 18.08
CA GLY A 54 -2.85 -24.39 17.39
C GLY A 54 -3.91 -23.33 17.69
N THR A 55 -5.17 -23.74 17.84
CA THR A 55 -6.28 -22.85 18.23
C THR A 55 -6.08 -22.33 19.66
N ILE A 56 -5.66 -23.17 20.58
CA ILE A 56 -5.38 -22.77 21.99
C ILE A 56 -4.20 -21.81 22.03
N LYS A 57 -3.09 -22.11 21.34
CA LYS A 57 -1.92 -21.21 21.26
C LYS A 57 -2.31 -19.83 20.73
N ARG A 58 -3.16 -19.78 19.68
CA ARG A 58 -3.67 -18.53 19.12
C ARG A 58 -4.53 -17.77 20.13
N ALA A 59 -5.43 -18.42 20.85
CA ALA A 59 -6.26 -17.79 21.88
C ALA A 59 -5.38 -17.18 23.00
N VAL A 60 -4.35 -17.91 23.46
CA VAL A 60 -3.37 -17.41 24.44
C VAL A 60 -2.61 -16.21 23.90
N GLY A 61 -2.18 -16.23 22.64
CA GLY A 61 -1.53 -15.08 21.99
C GLY A 61 -2.44 -13.84 21.97
N ILE A 62 -3.71 -14.01 21.63
CA ILE A 62 -4.73 -12.94 21.64
C ILE A 62 -4.87 -12.37 23.07
N MET A 63 -4.96 -13.21 24.10
CA MET A 63 -5.03 -12.77 25.50
C MET A 63 -3.78 -11.97 25.91
N LYS A 64 -2.60 -12.35 25.44
CA LYS A 64 -1.34 -11.59 25.64
C LYS A 64 -1.34 -10.29 24.83
N GLY A 65 -2.23 -10.14 23.87
CA GLY A 65 -2.35 -8.97 23.00
C GLY A 65 -1.53 -9.06 21.73
N TYR A 66 -1.14 -10.24 21.29
CA TYR A 66 -0.37 -10.43 20.07
C TYR A 66 -1.25 -10.23 18.84
N LEU A 67 -0.68 -9.60 17.82
CA LEU A 67 -1.26 -9.35 16.51
C LEU A 67 -0.16 -9.56 15.44
N GLY A 68 -0.51 -9.53 14.17
CA GLY A 68 0.48 -9.67 13.07
C GLY A 68 1.21 -11.02 13.06
N GLY A 69 0.57 -12.08 13.54
CA GLY A 69 1.18 -13.41 13.60
C GLY A 69 2.20 -13.62 14.71
N LEU A 70 2.42 -12.62 15.59
CA LEU A 70 3.37 -12.76 16.70
C LEU A 70 2.95 -13.91 17.63
N THR A 71 3.90 -14.76 18.00
CA THR A 71 3.75 -15.89 18.91
C THR A 71 4.80 -15.78 20.03
N ASP A 72 4.64 -16.56 21.13
CA ASP A 72 5.66 -16.64 22.18
C ASP A 72 7.00 -17.12 21.60
N LYS A 73 6.97 -18.08 20.68
CA LYS A 73 8.16 -18.59 20.00
C LYS A 73 8.83 -17.49 19.18
N GLY A 74 8.09 -16.82 18.30
CA GLY A 74 8.64 -15.75 17.46
C GLY A 74 9.16 -14.57 18.30
N LEU A 75 8.46 -14.21 19.36
CA LEU A 75 8.96 -13.20 20.31
C LEU A 75 10.29 -13.62 20.94
N HIS A 76 10.36 -14.86 21.45
CA HIS A 76 11.58 -15.38 22.07
C HIS A 76 12.76 -15.42 21.11
N GLU A 77 12.54 -15.87 19.87
CA GLU A 77 13.56 -15.90 18.81
C GLU A 77 14.10 -14.51 18.50
N VAL A 78 13.21 -13.51 18.33
CA VAL A 78 13.63 -12.12 18.10
C VAL A 78 14.42 -11.57 19.28
N LEU A 79 13.98 -11.80 20.52
CA LEU A 79 14.71 -11.33 21.71
C LEU A 79 16.08 -12.01 21.86
N HIS A 80 16.19 -13.29 21.50
CA HIS A 80 17.45 -14.03 21.49
C HIS A 80 18.40 -13.46 20.43
N MET A 81 17.91 -13.21 19.22
CA MET A 81 18.72 -12.56 18.16
C MET A 81 19.22 -11.18 18.61
N LEU A 82 18.39 -10.38 19.29
CA LEU A 82 18.80 -9.07 19.80
C LEU A 82 19.93 -9.17 20.84
N THR A 83 19.98 -10.25 21.62
CA THR A 83 21.04 -10.51 22.60
C THR A 83 22.33 -10.94 21.92
N ASP A 84 22.25 -11.95 21.06
CA ASP A 84 23.43 -12.64 20.48
C ASP A 84 24.01 -11.87 19.27
N GLY A 85 23.15 -11.15 18.57
CA GLY A 85 23.49 -10.53 17.28
C GLY A 85 24.15 -9.16 17.38
N LEU A 86 24.34 -8.59 18.58
CA LEU A 86 24.90 -7.25 18.81
C LEU A 86 24.19 -6.16 17.99
N PHE A 87 22.86 -6.28 17.84
CA PHE A 87 22.06 -5.28 17.14
C PHE A 87 21.98 -3.98 17.92
N THR A 88 22.12 -2.87 17.21
CA THR A 88 21.94 -1.52 17.75
C THR A 88 20.54 -0.97 17.49
N ASP A 89 19.90 -1.49 16.44
CA ASP A 89 18.63 -0.99 15.95
C ASP A 89 17.67 -2.15 15.59
N LEU A 90 16.39 -1.94 15.87
CA LEU A 90 15.29 -2.84 15.51
C LEU A 90 14.32 -2.08 14.60
N PHE A 91 14.12 -2.55 13.39
CA PHE A 91 13.10 -2.05 12.49
C PHE A 91 11.89 -2.98 12.46
N ILE A 92 10.77 -2.51 12.97
CA ILE A 92 9.49 -3.22 13.00
C ILE A 92 8.64 -2.73 11.83
N ASP A 93 8.49 -3.57 10.83
CA ASP A 93 7.86 -3.20 9.56
C ASP A 93 6.31 -3.33 9.59
N ASN A 94 5.69 -3.23 10.74
CA ASN A 94 4.23 -3.07 10.86
C ASN A 94 3.81 -2.71 12.29
N SER A 95 2.87 -1.79 12.42
CA SER A 95 2.31 -1.32 13.71
C SER A 95 1.56 -2.39 14.50
N GLN A 96 1.11 -3.47 13.86
CA GLN A 96 0.49 -4.62 14.51
C GLN A 96 1.45 -5.36 15.47
N LEU A 97 2.76 -5.13 15.35
CA LEU A 97 3.79 -5.75 16.19
C LEU A 97 4.19 -4.89 17.40
N GLY A 98 3.31 -4.01 17.88
CA GLY A 98 3.63 -3.13 19.02
C GLY A 98 3.97 -3.85 20.32
N MET A 99 3.47 -5.07 20.53
CA MET A 99 3.91 -5.89 21.67
C MET A 99 5.36 -6.31 21.53
N LEU A 100 5.87 -6.55 20.31
CA LEU A 100 7.29 -6.78 20.07
C LEU A 100 8.12 -5.55 20.46
N ALA A 101 7.71 -4.34 20.04
CA ALA A 101 8.39 -3.10 20.45
C ALA A 101 8.50 -2.99 21.97
N LYS A 102 7.39 -3.25 22.68
CA LYS A 102 7.37 -3.24 24.16
C LYS A 102 8.36 -4.23 24.78
N TYR A 103 8.36 -5.48 24.32
CA TYR A 103 9.23 -6.51 24.90
C TYR A 103 10.70 -6.29 24.53
N ALA A 104 10.99 -5.88 23.30
CA ALA A 104 12.34 -5.56 22.85
C ALA A 104 12.95 -4.41 23.65
N LYS A 105 12.19 -3.32 23.88
CA LYS A 105 12.67 -2.17 24.69
C LYS A 105 12.86 -2.51 26.15
N ARG A 106 12.07 -3.44 26.70
CA ARG A 106 12.25 -3.94 28.07
C ARG A 106 13.44 -4.87 28.20
N HIS A 107 13.70 -5.67 27.18
CA HIS A 107 14.82 -6.61 27.13
C HIS A 107 16.16 -5.89 26.96
N ASN A 108 16.20 -4.91 26.05
CA ASN A 108 17.35 -4.04 25.82
C ASN A 108 16.90 -2.57 25.77
N PRO A 109 17.00 -1.81 26.90
CA PRO A 109 16.59 -0.40 26.93
C PRO A 109 17.35 0.51 25.97
N ASN A 110 18.56 0.12 25.57
CA ASN A 110 19.43 0.91 24.69
C ASN A 110 19.17 0.67 23.19
N ILE A 111 18.39 -0.38 22.85
CA ILE A 111 18.08 -0.62 21.45
C ILE A 111 17.22 0.50 20.88
N ARG A 112 17.56 0.99 19.70
CA ARG A 112 16.76 1.98 19.00
C ARG A 112 15.72 1.28 18.15
N ILE A 113 14.44 1.63 18.32
CA ILE A 113 13.31 0.97 17.67
C ILE A 113 12.64 1.93 16.68
N PHE A 114 12.54 1.52 15.42
CA PHE A 114 11.78 2.13 14.38
C PHE A 114 10.53 1.31 14.11
N THR A 115 9.35 1.92 14.07
CA THR A 115 8.12 1.22 13.65
C THR A 115 7.51 1.91 12.45
N PHE A 116 7.28 1.14 11.40
CA PHE A 116 6.63 1.57 10.18
C PHE A 116 5.14 1.23 10.22
N PHE A 117 4.29 2.22 10.03
CA PHE A 117 2.84 2.08 9.96
C PHE A 117 2.41 2.01 8.49
N HIS A 118 2.01 0.82 8.04
CA HIS A 118 1.44 0.64 6.70
C HIS A 118 0.04 1.25 6.57
N ASN A 119 -0.67 1.31 7.69
CA ASN A 119 -1.98 1.91 7.88
C ASN A 119 -2.11 2.31 9.35
N ILE A 120 -3.16 3.07 9.66
CA ILE A 120 -3.72 3.05 11.02
C ILE A 120 -4.62 1.82 11.09
N GLU A 121 -4.10 0.74 11.63
CA GLU A 121 -4.75 -0.59 11.64
C GLU A 121 -6.07 -0.59 12.41
N TYR A 122 -6.18 0.23 13.45
CA TYR A 122 -7.43 0.46 14.15
C TYR A 122 -8.54 0.93 13.20
N ASP A 123 -8.25 1.92 12.37
CA ASP A 123 -9.21 2.44 11.40
C ASP A 123 -9.47 1.45 10.26
N PHE A 124 -8.45 0.73 9.82
CA PHE A 124 -8.57 -0.30 8.79
C PHE A 124 -9.53 -1.44 9.22
N PHE A 125 -9.33 -2.02 10.40
CA PHE A 125 -10.22 -3.07 10.90
C PHE A 125 -11.64 -2.55 11.17
N ARG A 126 -11.76 -1.32 11.69
CA ARG A 126 -13.06 -0.68 11.89
C ARG A 126 -13.80 -0.45 10.57
N SER A 127 -13.12 0.01 9.55
CA SER A 127 -13.68 0.21 8.21
C SER A 127 -14.16 -1.12 7.60
N ASN A 128 -13.39 -2.20 7.73
CA ASN A 128 -13.79 -3.51 7.25
C ASN A 128 -15.07 -4.03 7.94
N VAL A 129 -15.22 -3.79 9.24
CA VAL A 129 -16.45 -4.16 9.96
C VAL A 129 -17.65 -3.35 9.47
N ILE A 130 -17.50 -2.04 9.32
CA ILE A 130 -18.60 -1.12 9.01
C ILE A 130 -19.00 -1.22 7.53
N HIS A 131 -18.05 -1.16 6.61
CA HIS A 131 -18.32 -1.03 5.17
C HIS A 131 -18.30 -2.35 4.42
N CYS A 132 -17.41 -3.28 4.80
CA CYS A 132 -17.33 -4.60 4.16
C CYS A 132 -18.17 -5.66 4.88
N LYS A 133 -18.78 -5.33 6.04
CA LYS A 133 -19.54 -6.25 6.89
C LYS A 133 -18.75 -7.51 7.30
N ASP A 134 -17.42 -7.40 7.33
CA ASP A 134 -16.55 -8.48 7.78
C ASP A 134 -16.41 -8.44 9.30
N TYR A 135 -17.41 -8.99 9.98
CA TYR A 135 -17.49 -8.99 11.44
C TYR A 135 -16.35 -9.76 12.13
N LYS A 136 -15.57 -10.56 11.42
CA LYS A 136 -14.37 -11.21 11.98
C LYS A 136 -13.34 -10.19 12.45
N HIS A 137 -13.28 -9.04 11.79
CA HIS A 137 -12.38 -7.95 12.15
C HIS A 137 -12.76 -7.26 13.46
N PHE A 138 -13.98 -7.43 13.98
CA PHE A 138 -14.41 -6.82 15.24
C PHE A 138 -13.50 -7.16 16.42
N PHE A 139 -13.05 -8.42 16.50
CA PHE A 139 -12.12 -8.86 17.55
C PHE A 139 -10.71 -8.31 17.40
N TRP A 140 -10.33 -7.86 16.21
CA TRP A 140 -9.00 -7.31 15.95
C TRP A 140 -8.90 -5.81 16.28
N ILE A 141 -10.02 -5.08 16.34
CA ILE A 141 -10.05 -3.64 16.63
C ILE A 141 -9.35 -3.29 17.96
N PRO A 142 -9.71 -3.91 19.12
CA PRO A 142 -9.04 -3.60 20.40
C PRO A 142 -7.59 -4.04 20.42
N LEU A 143 -7.24 -5.11 19.68
CA LEU A 143 -5.85 -5.56 19.58
C LEU A 143 -4.99 -4.61 18.75
N ALA A 144 -5.53 -4.09 17.65
CA ALA A 144 -4.87 -3.08 16.84
C ALA A 144 -4.61 -1.82 17.67
N LEU A 145 -5.64 -1.29 18.34
CA LEU A 145 -5.52 -0.14 19.22
C LEU A 145 -4.42 -0.34 20.29
N LYS A 146 -4.39 -1.53 20.92
CA LYS A 146 -3.36 -1.88 21.91
C LYS A 146 -1.97 -1.91 21.31
N ASN A 147 -1.79 -2.56 20.16
CA ASN A 147 -0.48 -2.68 19.51
C ASN A 147 0.03 -1.34 19.01
N GLU A 148 -0.80 -0.55 18.36
CA GLU A 148 -0.42 0.79 17.89
C GLU A 148 -0.05 1.70 19.05
N LYS A 149 -0.79 1.63 20.18
CA LYS A 149 -0.42 2.34 21.41
C LYS A 149 0.93 1.88 21.98
N MET A 150 1.24 0.57 21.88
CA MET A 150 2.55 0.05 22.31
C MET A 150 3.67 0.49 21.35
N SER A 151 3.43 0.45 20.04
CA SER A 151 4.37 1.01 19.06
C SER A 151 4.67 2.47 19.35
N CYS A 152 3.65 3.30 19.54
CA CYS A 152 3.81 4.72 19.85
C CYS A 152 4.59 4.98 21.15
N ARG A 153 4.45 4.11 22.16
CA ARG A 153 5.09 4.27 23.46
C ARG A 153 6.54 3.80 23.52
N TYR A 154 6.87 2.73 22.77
CA TYR A 154 8.14 2.03 22.93
C TYR A 154 9.08 2.18 21.74
N SER A 155 8.61 2.74 20.60
CA SER A 155 9.48 3.06 19.49
C SER A 155 10.09 4.45 19.63
N ASP A 156 11.36 4.54 19.26
CA ASP A 156 12.09 5.81 19.23
C ASP A 156 11.68 6.64 18.01
N SER A 157 11.38 5.96 16.90
CA SER A 157 10.92 6.60 15.67
C SER A 157 9.68 5.91 15.09
N ILE A 158 8.68 6.71 14.73
CA ILE A 158 7.44 6.29 14.06
C ILE A 158 7.41 6.84 12.65
N ILE A 159 7.24 5.95 11.69
CA ILE A 159 7.14 6.27 10.27
C ILE A 159 5.72 5.95 9.80
N VAL A 160 5.09 6.87 9.07
CA VAL A 160 3.76 6.68 8.48
C VAL A 160 3.81 6.91 6.98
N LEU A 161 2.77 6.47 6.24
CA LEU A 161 2.72 6.60 4.79
C LEU A 161 2.36 8.01 4.31
N ASN A 162 1.51 8.74 5.04
CA ASN A 162 0.95 10.01 4.56
C ASN A 162 0.53 10.93 5.71
N GLU A 163 0.20 12.19 5.37
CA GLU A 163 -0.23 13.23 6.31
C GLU A 163 -1.54 12.88 7.05
N LYS A 164 -2.47 12.17 6.40
CA LYS A 164 -3.73 11.74 7.02
C LYS A 164 -3.43 10.77 8.16
N ASP A 165 -2.57 9.79 7.91
CA ASP A 165 -2.14 8.83 8.91
C ASP A 165 -1.35 9.51 10.05
N ALA A 166 -0.50 10.49 9.74
CA ALA A 166 0.23 11.27 10.74
C ALA A 166 -0.72 12.05 11.68
N LYS A 167 -1.72 12.72 11.11
CA LYS A 167 -2.77 13.42 11.89
C LYS A 167 -3.60 12.44 12.71
N ARG A 168 -3.92 11.29 12.14
CA ARG A 168 -4.72 10.27 12.81
C ARG A 168 -3.96 9.60 13.96
N LEU A 169 -2.67 9.32 13.78
CA LEU A 169 -1.76 8.84 14.83
C LEU A 169 -1.75 9.82 16.02
N GLN A 170 -1.56 11.10 15.73
CA GLN A 170 -1.56 12.14 16.75
C GLN A 170 -2.89 12.21 17.51
N LEU A 171 -4.02 12.12 16.81
CA LEU A 171 -5.35 12.17 17.41
C LEU A 171 -5.63 10.96 18.32
N LEU A 172 -5.27 9.75 17.87
CA LEU A 172 -5.56 8.51 18.61
C LEU A 172 -4.61 8.26 19.78
N TYR A 173 -3.34 8.58 19.60
CA TYR A 173 -2.25 8.14 20.51
C TYR A 173 -1.47 9.29 21.13
N GLY A 174 -1.73 10.55 20.73
CA GLY A 174 -0.97 11.72 21.22
C GLY A 174 0.49 11.76 20.75
N ARG A 175 0.88 10.90 19.79
CA ARG A 175 2.25 10.75 19.28
C ARG A 175 2.33 11.31 17.85
N LYS A 176 3.28 12.22 17.60
CA LYS A 176 3.60 12.70 16.25
C LYS A 176 4.40 11.64 15.51
N ALA A 177 4.17 11.52 14.22
CA ALA A 177 5.05 10.77 13.34
C ALA A 177 6.40 11.51 13.21
N ASP A 178 7.50 10.76 13.19
CA ASP A 178 8.85 11.32 13.03
C ASP A 178 9.22 11.46 11.55
N ALA A 179 8.60 10.64 10.69
CA ALA A 179 8.73 10.77 9.24
C ALA A 179 7.46 10.33 8.51
N ILE A 180 7.26 10.92 7.32
CA ILE A 180 6.27 10.48 6.35
C ILE A 180 7.02 9.93 5.15
N ILE A 181 6.90 8.61 4.94
CA ILE A 181 7.53 7.90 3.83
C ILE A 181 6.45 7.17 3.05
N PRO A 182 5.94 7.77 1.95
CA PRO A 182 4.83 7.21 1.19
C PRO A 182 5.22 5.93 0.46
N ILE A 183 4.23 5.28 -0.15
CA ILE A 183 4.51 4.22 -1.13
C ILE A 183 5.39 4.81 -2.23
N THR A 184 6.50 4.13 -2.49
CA THR A 184 7.41 4.47 -3.58
C THR A 184 7.70 3.24 -4.41
N MET A 185 8.07 3.45 -5.66
CA MET A 185 8.43 2.38 -6.57
C MET A 185 9.65 2.75 -7.42
N LYS A 186 10.27 1.73 -7.99
CA LYS A 186 11.41 1.89 -8.88
C LYS A 186 11.00 2.71 -10.12
N ASP A 187 11.82 3.65 -10.48
CA ASP A 187 11.65 4.44 -11.70
C ASP A 187 12.38 3.74 -12.85
N ASP A 188 11.68 2.86 -13.52
CA ASP A 188 12.16 2.10 -14.68
C ASP A 188 11.49 2.55 -16.00
N TYR A 189 10.71 3.65 -15.94
CA TYR A 189 10.07 4.22 -17.12
C TYR A 189 10.90 5.36 -17.71
N THR A 190 11.30 5.21 -18.95
CA THR A 190 11.95 6.27 -19.73
C THR A 190 10.87 7.03 -20.49
N THR A 191 10.72 8.30 -20.17
CA THR A 191 9.77 9.17 -20.90
C THR A 191 10.14 9.23 -22.38
N PRO A 192 9.23 8.91 -23.30
CA PRO A 192 9.50 9.00 -24.74
C PRO A 192 9.91 10.43 -25.12
N SER A 193 10.94 10.54 -25.96
CA SER A 193 11.46 11.85 -26.44
C SER A 193 10.44 12.65 -27.25
N GLN A 194 9.44 11.96 -27.81
CA GLN A 194 8.29 12.56 -28.49
C GLN A 194 7.04 11.77 -28.05
N VAL A 195 6.18 12.41 -27.29
CA VAL A 195 4.82 11.92 -27.10
C VAL A 195 4.10 12.11 -28.42
N GLN A 196 4.05 11.06 -29.25
CA GLN A 196 3.23 11.11 -30.47
C GLN A 196 1.77 11.26 -30.04
N SER A 197 1.21 12.41 -30.31
CA SER A 197 -0.24 12.62 -30.25
C SER A 197 -0.89 11.81 -31.39
N ILE A 198 -1.07 10.52 -31.16
CA ILE A 198 -1.93 9.70 -32.02
C ILE A 198 -3.35 10.17 -31.71
N VAL A 199 -3.94 10.91 -32.63
CA VAL A 199 -5.35 11.30 -32.53
C VAL A 199 -6.17 10.02 -32.66
N THR A 200 -6.54 9.43 -31.52
CA THR A 200 -7.53 8.36 -31.45
C THR A 200 -8.93 8.98 -31.59
N LYS A 201 -9.85 8.30 -32.30
CA LYS A 201 -11.23 8.77 -32.49
C LYS A 201 -12.07 8.74 -31.21
N GLY A 202 -11.51 8.31 -30.08
CA GLY A 202 -12.19 8.14 -28.80
C GLY A 202 -11.25 8.44 -27.62
N LYS A 203 -11.77 8.29 -26.43
CA LYS A 203 -11.05 8.45 -25.16
C LYS A 203 -10.61 7.08 -24.65
N GLU A 204 -9.30 6.85 -24.58
CA GLU A 204 -8.72 5.59 -24.11
C GLU A 204 -8.49 5.63 -22.60
N ALA A 205 -9.36 4.97 -21.85
CA ALA A 205 -9.26 4.79 -20.41
C ALA A 205 -8.51 3.51 -20.07
N LEU A 206 -7.65 3.54 -19.04
CA LEU A 206 -6.93 2.37 -18.54
C LEU A 206 -7.27 2.11 -17.07
N PHE A 207 -7.52 0.85 -16.73
CA PHE A 207 -7.51 0.35 -15.36
C PHE A 207 -6.45 -0.75 -15.22
N VAL A 208 -5.57 -0.63 -14.23
CA VAL A 208 -4.58 -1.66 -13.91
C VAL A 208 -4.83 -2.21 -12.50
N GLY A 209 -4.96 -3.54 -12.40
CA GLY A 209 -5.15 -4.19 -11.09
C GLY A 209 -5.45 -5.69 -11.22
N SER A 210 -5.09 -6.48 -10.21
CA SER A 210 -5.39 -7.91 -10.16
C SER A 210 -6.88 -8.17 -9.86
N TYR A 211 -7.34 -9.38 -10.18
CA TYR A 211 -8.67 -9.87 -9.80
C TYR A 211 -8.74 -10.07 -8.29
N PHE A 212 -9.11 -9.01 -7.59
CA PHE A 212 -9.23 -8.95 -6.14
C PHE A 212 -10.44 -8.09 -5.78
N PHE A 213 -11.17 -8.47 -4.74
CA PHE A 213 -12.43 -7.82 -4.34
C PHE A 213 -12.35 -6.28 -4.29
N GLY A 214 -11.30 -5.72 -3.65
CA GLY A 214 -11.11 -4.27 -3.56
C GLY A 214 -10.92 -3.56 -4.92
N ASN A 215 -10.56 -4.28 -5.97
CA ASN A 215 -10.47 -3.78 -7.34
C ASN A 215 -11.78 -4.01 -8.10
N THR A 216 -12.29 -5.24 -8.04
CA THR A 216 -13.41 -5.68 -8.89
C THR A 216 -14.73 -5.03 -8.50
N GLN A 217 -14.94 -4.71 -7.22
CA GLN A 217 -16.17 -4.06 -6.76
C GLN A 217 -16.36 -2.67 -7.42
N GLY A 218 -15.37 -1.80 -7.32
CA GLY A 218 -15.44 -0.47 -7.90
C GLY A 218 -15.40 -0.51 -9.44
N LEU A 219 -14.61 -1.45 -10.01
CA LEU A 219 -14.53 -1.61 -11.46
C LEU A 219 -15.86 -2.11 -12.04
N LYS A 220 -16.58 -3.01 -11.35
CA LYS A 220 -17.92 -3.46 -11.72
C LYS A 220 -18.92 -2.30 -11.76
N TRP A 221 -18.90 -1.47 -10.72
CA TRP A 221 -19.70 -0.25 -10.70
C TRP A 221 -19.36 0.67 -11.89
N PHE A 222 -18.07 0.88 -12.18
CA PHE A 222 -17.65 1.70 -13.31
C PHE A 222 -18.14 1.15 -14.65
N CYS A 223 -17.98 -0.15 -14.88
CA CYS A 223 -18.37 -0.80 -16.14
C CYS A 223 -19.90 -0.80 -16.35
N ASN A 224 -20.68 -0.97 -15.30
CA ASN A 224 -22.14 -1.09 -15.42
C ASN A 224 -22.87 0.25 -15.40
N ASP A 225 -22.42 1.20 -14.57
CA ASP A 225 -23.20 2.40 -14.23
C ASP A 225 -22.56 3.69 -14.79
N ILE A 226 -21.31 3.68 -15.22
CA ILE A 226 -20.58 4.87 -15.67
C ILE A 226 -20.21 4.76 -17.14
N LEU A 227 -19.48 3.73 -17.52
CA LEU A 227 -18.92 3.56 -18.86
C LEU A 227 -19.98 3.65 -19.98
N PRO A 228 -21.18 3.03 -19.86
CA PRO A 228 -22.21 3.10 -20.89
C PRO A 228 -22.72 4.51 -21.20
N HIS A 229 -22.50 5.47 -20.29
CA HIS A 229 -22.91 6.86 -20.43
C HIS A 229 -21.75 7.77 -20.89
N THR A 230 -20.65 7.20 -21.37
CA THR A 230 -19.47 7.91 -21.85
C THR A 230 -19.06 7.46 -23.25
N ASP A 231 -18.21 8.25 -23.89
CA ASP A 231 -17.58 7.94 -25.17
C ASP A 231 -16.19 7.28 -25.01
N ALA A 232 -15.86 6.81 -23.80
CA ALA A 232 -14.58 6.17 -23.52
C ALA A 232 -14.58 4.68 -23.88
N HIS A 233 -13.42 4.20 -24.31
CA HIS A 233 -13.08 2.78 -24.37
C HIS A 233 -12.21 2.44 -23.16
N LEU A 234 -12.55 1.38 -22.44
CA LEU A 234 -11.85 0.94 -21.24
C LEU A 234 -11.00 -0.29 -21.51
N THR A 235 -9.70 -0.15 -21.34
CA THR A 235 -8.77 -1.28 -21.29
C THR A 235 -8.51 -1.66 -19.83
N ILE A 236 -8.77 -2.91 -19.48
CA ILE A 236 -8.56 -3.49 -18.16
C ILE A 236 -7.38 -4.45 -18.25
N VAL A 237 -6.36 -4.23 -17.38
CA VAL A 237 -5.14 -5.05 -17.40
C VAL A 237 -4.80 -5.53 -15.99
N GLY A 238 -4.47 -6.83 -15.86
CA GLY A 238 -3.94 -7.32 -14.58
C GLY A 238 -3.99 -8.82 -14.40
N SER A 239 -3.42 -9.27 -13.28
CA SER A 239 -3.36 -10.69 -12.98
C SER A 239 -4.73 -11.26 -12.66
N GLY A 240 -5.11 -12.35 -13.35
CA GLY A 240 -6.38 -13.05 -13.19
C GLY A 240 -7.61 -12.29 -13.66
N MET A 241 -7.45 -11.18 -14.41
CA MET A 241 -8.58 -10.35 -14.87
C MET A 241 -9.44 -11.00 -15.94
N ASP A 242 -9.00 -12.10 -16.54
CA ASP A 242 -9.84 -12.97 -17.39
C ASP A 242 -11.10 -13.45 -16.64
N ALA A 243 -11.03 -13.69 -15.34
CA ALA A 243 -12.20 -14.06 -14.54
C ALA A 243 -13.24 -12.93 -14.40
N PHE A 244 -12.84 -11.68 -14.55
CA PHE A 244 -13.71 -10.50 -14.41
C PHE A 244 -14.81 -10.43 -15.50
N VAL A 245 -14.61 -11.09 -16.63
CA VAL A 245 -15.63 -11.23 -17.70
C VAL A 245 -16.96 -11.78 -17.15
N ASN A 246 -16.89 -12.63 -16.11
CA ASN A 246 -18.09 -13.21 -15.51
C ASN A 246 -18.83 -12.24 -14.55
N ASP A 247 -18.21 -11.13 -14.20
CA ASP A 247 -18.76 -10.16 -13.24
C ASP A 247 -19.50 -9.00 -13.89
N ILE A 248 -19.34 -8.81 -15.21
CA ILE A 248 -19.85 -7.66 -15.97
C ILE A 248 -20.50 -8.10 -17.29
N THR A 249 -21.29 -7.19 -17.88
CA THR A 249 -21.69 -7.32 -19.29
C THR A 249 -20.59 -6.74 -20.17
N VAL A 250 -19.89 -7.60 -20.90
CA VAL A 250 -18.85 -7.17 -21.83
C VAL A 250 -19.49 -6.49 -23.05
N THR A 251 -19.06 -5.27 -23.33
CA THR A 251 -19.50 -4.48 -24.47
C THR A 251 -18.31 -4.18 -25.40
N SER A 252 -18.57 -3.58 -26.57
CA SER A 252 -17.50 -3.12 -27.48
C SER A 252 -16.62 -2.01 -26.88
N GLN A 253 -17.03 -1.41 -25.76
CA GLN A 253 -16.25 -0.40 -25.03
C GLN A 253 -15.22 -1.02 -24.08
N ILE A 254 -15.17 -2.36 -23.91
CA ILE A 254 -14.31 -3.00 -22.89
C ILE A 254 -13.37 -3.98 -23.56
N THR A 255 -12.07 -3.84 -23.27
CA THR A 255 -11.03 -4.81 -23.61
C THR A 255 -10.34 -5.28 -22.33
N ILE A 256 -10.16 -6.60 -22.17
CA ILE A 256 -9.53 -7.19 -20.97
C ILE A 256 -8.29 -7.96 -21.37
N HIS A 257 -7.17 -7.67 -20.69
CA HIS A 257 -5.91 -8.38 -20.82
C HIS A 257 -5.47 -8.94 -19.46
N SER A 258 -5.25 -10.25 -19.41
CA SER A 258 -4.85 -10.92 -18.18
C SER A 258 -3.39 -11.36 -18.26
N ASN A 259 -2.69 -11.23 -17.11
CA ASN A 259 -1.34 -11.77 -16.94
C ASN A 259 -0.32 -11.29 -17.99
N VAL A 260 -0.37 -10.02 -18.36
CA VAL A 260 0.57 -9.43 -19.32
C VAL A 260 1.96 -9.27 -18.68
N PRO A 261 3.05 -9.48 -19.46
CA PRO A 261 4.41 -9.38 -18.94
C PRO A 261 4.89 -7.93 -18.74
N ASP A 262 4.33 -6.98 -19.50
CA ASP A 262 4.70 -5.57 -19.49
C ASP A 262 3.46 -4.68 -19.55
N LEU A 263 3.39 -3.71 -18.64
CA LEU A 263 2.30 -2.74 -18.56
C LEU A 263 2.56 -1.47 -19.37
N THR A 264 3.81 -1.24 -19.77
CA THR A 264 4.23 0.00 -20.44
C THR A 264 3.40 0.31 -21.69
N PRO A 265 3.15 -0.63 -22.63
CA PRO A 265 2.39 -0.33 -23.83
C PRO A 265 0.95 0.12 -23.53
N TYR A 266 0.35 -0.42 -22.48
CA TYR A 266 -1.03 -0.07 -22.08
C TYR A 266 -1.09 1.33 -21.46
N TYR A 267 -0.12 1.67 -20.60
CA TYR A 267 -0.02 3.03 -20.09
C TYR A 267 0.25 4.03 -21.20
N GLU A 268 1.15 3.74 -22.14
CA GLU A 268 1.44 4.63 -23.27
C GLU A 268 0.24 4.85 -24.20
N ALA A 269 -0.55 3.81 -24.44
CA ALA A 269 -1.74 3.90 -25.27
C ALA A 269 -2.88 4.72 -24.64
N ALA A 270 -3.00 4.69 -23.31
CA ALA A 270 -4.09 5.34 -22.57
C ALA A 270 -3.99 6.87 -22.59
N ASP A 271 -5.13 7.54 -22.68
CA ASP A 271 -5.25 8.98 -22.46
C ASP A 271 -5.27 9.30 -20.96
N PHE A 272 -5.96 8.48 -20.15
CA PHE A 272 -6.04 8.64 -18.71
C PHE A 272 -6.23 7.29 -18.00
N VAL A 273 -5.97 7.28 -16.70
CA VAL A 273 -6.21 6.12 -15.83
C VAL A 273 -7.47 6.33 -15.02
N VAL A 274 -8.34 5.33 -14.96
CA VAL A 274 -9.53 5.33 -14.09
C VAL A 274 -9.28 4.48 -12.84
N LEU A 275 -9.58 5.05 -11.68
CA LEU A 275 -9.40 4.38 -10.40
C LEU A 275 -10.69 4.46 -9.56
N PRO A 276 -11.73 3.66 -9.89
CA PRO A 276 -13.02 3.67 -9.22
C PRO A 276 -12.98 2.84 -7.92
N ILE A 277 -11.98 3.04 -7.09
CA ILE A 277 -11.77 2.29 -5.86
C ILE A 277 -12.64 2.88 -4.76
N THR A 278 -13.57 2.09 -4.22
CA THR A 278 -14.52 2.53 -3.21
C THR A 278 -14.20 2.05 -1.80
N THR A 279 -13.32 1.05 -1.68
CA THR A 279 -12.96 0.43 -0.41
C THR A 279 -11.48 0.08 -0.37
N GLY A 280 -10.92 0.08 0.82
CA GLY A 280 -9.53 -0.29 1.08
C GLY A 280 -8.92 0.60 2.15
N GLY A 281 -7.69 0.34 2.54
CA GLY A 281 -6.91 1.17 3.46
C GLY A 281 -5.59 1.58 2.84
N GLY A 282 -5.02 2.66 3.32
CA GLY A 282 -3.71 3.15 2.93
C GLY A 282 -3.61 3.62 1.48
N MET A 283 -2.40 3.95 1.10
CA MET A 283 -2.08 4.42 -0.25
C MET A 283 -2.20 3.29 -1.29
N LYS A 284 -2.71 3.60 -2.47
CA LYS A 284 -2.90 2.63 -3.56
C LYS A 284 -1.71 2.62 -4.51
N VAL A 285 -1.01 1.49 -4.62
CA VAL A 285 0.16 1.32 -5.51
C VAL A 285 -0.14 1.75 -6.95
N LYS A 286 -1.34 1.45 -7.46
CA LYS A 286 -1.77 1.80 -8.83
C LYS A 286 -1.81 3.31 -9.10
N THR A 287 -2.03 4.12 -8.08
CA THR A 287 -1.98 5.59 -8.20
C THR A 287 -0.54 6.06 -8.40
N ALA A 288 0.41 5.54 -7.60
CA ALA A 288 1.84 5.83 -7.82
C ALA A 288 2.30 5.34 -9.20
N GLU A 289 1.78 4.20 -9.66
CA GLU A 289 2.11 3.65 -10.98
C GLU A 289 1.57 4.54 -12.11
N ALA A 290 0.32 5.02 -12.02
CA ALA A 290 -0.22 5.97 -12.98
C ALA A 290 0.62 7.27 -13.03
N LEU A 291 1.03 7.79 -11.88
CA LEU A 291 1.92 8.96 -11.80
C LEU A 291 3.30 8.66 -12.42
N LYS A 292 3.86 7.45 -12.23
CA LYS A 292 5.13 7.04 -12.85
C LYS A 292 5.09 7.15 -14.37
N TYR A 293 3.98 6.76 -14.98
CA TYR A 293 3.78 6.89 -16.42
C TYR A 293 3.27 8.25 -16.88
N GLY A 294 3.22 9.24 -15.98
CA GLY A 294 2.75 10.59 -16.31
C GLY A 294 1.30 10.62 -16.76
N LYS A 295 0.42 9.81 -16.18
CA LYS A 295 -0.99 9.76 -16.59
C LYS A 295 -1.87 10.70 -15.79
N TYR A 296 -2.86 11.28 -16.47
CA TYR A 296 -3.97 11.93 -15.80
C TYR A 296 -4.83 10.87 -15.10
N ILE A 297 -5.33 11.16 -13.90
CA ILE A 297 -6.09 10.19 -13.11
C ILE A 297 -7.51 10.70 -12.89
N ILE A 298 -8.51 9.88 -13.24
CA ILE A 298 -9.90 10.08 -12.85
C ILE A 298 -10.23 9.01 -11.82
N GLY A 299 -10.34 9.40 -10.55
CA GLY A 299 -10.44 8.43 -9.46
C GLY A 299 -11.20 8.92 -8.24
N THR A 300 -11.55 8.00 -7.37
CA THR A 300 -12.21 8.31 -6.10
C THR A 300 -11.25 8.96 -5.10
N CYS A 301 -11.77 9.61 -4.07
CA CYS A 301 -10.96 10.09 -2.95
C CYS A 301 -10.21 8.94 -2.27
N GLU A 302 -10.76 7.72 -2.25
CA GLU A 302 -10.12 6.52 -1.71
C GLU A 302 -8.90 6.10 -2.56
N ALA A 303 -9.02 6.17 -3.90
CA ALA A 303 -7.92 5.85 -4.81
C ALA A 303 -6.75 6.83 -4.69
N LEU A 304 -7.05 8.09 -4.41
CA LEU A 304 -6.10 9.19 -4.32
C LEU A 304 -5.63 9.48 -2.90
N GLU A 305 -6.06 8.66 -1.93
CA GLU A 305 -5.70 8.85 -0.53
C GLU A 305 -4.19 8.83 -0.32
N GLY A 306 -3.68 9.88 0.32
CA GLY A 306 -2.25 10.04 0.64
C GLY A 306 -1.39 10.57 -0.50
N TYR A 307 -1.97 10.86 -1.66
CA TYR A 307 -1.26 11.45 -2.81
C TYR A 307 -1.49 12.97 -2.89
N ASN A 308 -0.42 13.73 -3.11
CA ASN A 308 -0.47 15.19 -3.23
C ASN A 308 -0.84 15.62 -4.67
N VAL A 309 -1.99 15.17 -5.15
CA VAL A 309 -2.49 15.51 -6.48
C VAL A 309 -3.30 16.81 -6.47
N ASN A 310 -3.34 17.48 -7.61
CA ASN A 310 -4.17 18.66 -7.88
C ASN A 310 -4.91 18.49 -9.20
N ASP A 311 -5.72 19.47 -9.58
CA ASP A 311 -6.58 19.41 -10.77
C ASP A 311 -5.81 19.26 -12.09
N SER A 312 -4.51 19.61 -12.14
CA SER A 312 -3.67 19.36 -13.31
C SER A 312 -3.22 17.91 -13.45
N ILE A 313 -3.38 17.10 -12.40
CA ILE A 313 -2.91 15.71 -12.30
C ILE A 313 -4.08 14.74 -12.20
N ALA A 314 -5.14 15.10 -11.48
CA ALA A 314 -6.26 14.20 -11.22
C ALA A 314 -7.58 14.94 -11.03
N THR A 315 -8.69 14.25 -11.35
CA THR A 315 -10.04 14.63 -10.94
C THR A 315 -10.59 13.64 -9.92
N ILE A 316 -11.08 14.17 -8.80
CA ILE A 316 -11.72 13.36 -7.76
C ILE A 316 -13.20 13.16 -8.10
N CYS A 317 -13.62 11.90 -8.21
CA CYS A 317 -14.98 11.49 -8.55
C CYS A 317 -15.49 10.48 -7.51
N ASN A 318 -16.53 10.82 -6.77
CA ASN A 318 -17.06 9.93 -5.72
C ASN A 318 -18.45 9.36 -6.03
N CYS A 319 -19.08 9.81 -7.14
CA CYS A 319 -20.36 9.29 -7.61
C CYS A 319 -20.36 9.09 -9.14
N THR A 320 -21.37 8.40 -9.65
CA THR A 320 -21.55 8.13 -11.08
C THR A 320 -21.49 9.40 -11.93
N ASN A 321 -22.19 10.45 -11.53
CA ASN A 321 -22.22 11.70 -12.28
C ASN A 321 -20.87 12.41 -12.34
N ASP A 322 -20.07 12.35 -11.26
CA ASP A 322 -18.74 12.96 -11.25
C ASP A 322 -17.86 12.32 -12.33
N PHE A 323 -17.83 10.97 -12.40
CA PHE A 323 -17.07 10.25 -13.40
C PHE A 323 -17.54 10.55 -14.84
N ILE A 324 -18.86 10.52 -15.07
CA ILE A 324 -19.43 10.83 -16.40
C ILE A 324 -19.02 12.23 -16.84
N GLN A 325 -19.15 13.23 -15.97
CA GLN A 325 -18.76 14.60 -16.27
C GLN A 325 -17.26 14.77 -16.48
N ALA A 326 -16.43 14.13 -15.64
CA ALA A 326 -14.98 14.20 -15.77
C ALA A 326 -14.52 13.58 -17.10
N ILE A 327 -15.05 12.41 -17.45
CA ILE A 327 -14.74 11.74 -18.73
C ILE A 327 -15.25 12.57 -19.91
N SER A 328 -16.47 13.10 -19.85
CA SER A 328 -17.06 13.93 -20.91
C SER A 328 -16.22 15.18 -21.21
N ARG A 329 -15.71 15.83 -20.17
CA ARG A 329 -14.88 17.06 -20.27
C ARG A 329 -13.42 16.78 -20.63
N PHE A 330 -12.97 15.54 -20.51
CA PHE A 330 -11.58 15.17 -20.82
C PHE A 330 -11.32 15.36 -22.32
N VAL A 331 -10.22 16.04 -22.64
CA VAL A 331 -9.78 16.27 -24.02
C VAL A 331 -8.81 15.17 -24.43
N PRO A 332 -9.16 14.31 -25.40
CA PRO A 332 -8.29 13.22 -25.81
C PRO A 332 -7.00 13.73 -26.48
N GLY A 333 -5.95 12.89 -26.46
CA GLY A 333 -4.66 13.19 -27.07
C GLY A 333 -3.59 13.70 -26.11
N GLN A 334 -3.93 14.08 -24.89
CA GLN A 334 -2.95 14.40 -23.86
C GLN A 334 -2.50 13.13 -23.11
N LYS A 335 -1.76 12.27 -23.80
CA LYS A 335 -1.33 10.97 -23.26
C LYS A 335 -0.24 11.06 -22.18
N PHE A 336 0.31 12.23 -21.93
CA PHE A 336 1.35 12.44 -20.92
C PHE A 336 1.17 13.78 -20.21
N VAL A 337 1.17 13.73 -18.89
CA VAL A 337 1.05 14.88 -17.97
C VAL A 337 2.38 15.08 -17.24
N PRO A 338 3.21 16.05 -17.64
CA PRO A 338 4.51 16.29 -17.02
C PRO A 338 4.41 16.51 -15.50
N ALA A 339 3.37 17.20 -15.04
CA ALA A 339 3.16 17.45 -13.61
C ALA A 339 2.97 16.14 -12.81
N ALA A 340 2.26 15.14 -13.37
CA ALA A 340 2.09 13.83 -12.74
C ALA A 340 3.44 13.09 -12.64
N ARG A 341 4.22 13.12 -13.72
CA ARG A 341 5.56 12.51 -13.78
C ARG A 341 6.52 13.17 -12.79
N ASN A 342 6.57 14.49 -12.73
CA ASN A 342 7.41 15.21 -11.79
C ASN A 342 7.03 14.91 -10.35
N LEU A 343 5.72 14.88 -10.05
CA LEU A 343 5.22 14.52 -8.72
C LEU A 343 5.67 13.10 -8.33
N PHE A 344 5.62 12.14 -9.27
CA PHE A 344 6.14 10.80 -9.02
C PHE A 344 7.64 10.83 -8.68
N GLN A 345 8.44 11.49 -9.50
CA GLN A 345 9.90 11.54 -9.31
C GLN A 345 10.29 12.17 -7.98
N GLU A 346 9.64 13.27 -7.60
CA GLU A 346 9.92 13.99 -6.37
C GLU A 346 9.45 13.28 -5.10
N GLN A 347 8.30 12.59 -5.16
CA GLN A 347 7.66 12.10 -3.95
C GLN A 347 7.49 10.58 -3.87
N TYR A 348 7.29 9.90 -5.01
CA TYR A 348 6.87 8.49 -5.05
C TYR A 348 7.89 7.59 -5.77
N SER A 349 9.03 8.12 -6.18
CA SER A 349 10.14 7.33 -6.69
C SER A 349 10.93 6.65 -5.57
N TYR A 350 11.63 5.58 -5.91
CA TYR A 350 12.55 4.90 -4.99
C TYR A 350 13.64 5.83 -4.46
N GLN A 351 14.13 6.75 -5.30
CA GLN A 351 15.14 7.73 -4.90
C GLN A 351 14.61 8.67 -3.80
N ALA A 352 13.34 9.12 -3.92
CA ALA A 352 12.69 9.91 -2.87
C ALA A 352 12.58 9.15 -1.55
N SER A 353 12.38 7.83 -1.60
CA SER A 353 12.41 6.97 -0.41
C SER A 353 13.79 6.93 0.25
N LEU A 354 14.85 6.73 -0.55
CA LEU A 354 16.23 6.72 -0.05
C LEU A 354 16.57 7.98 0.73
N GLU A 355 16.25 9.15 0.20
CA GLU A 355 16.54 10.42 0.86
C GLU A 355 15.75 10.59 2.16
N ARG A 356 14.47 10.20 2.18
CA ARG A 356 13.66 10.27 3.41
C ARG A 356 14.14 9.32 4.49
N PHE A 357 14.55 8.11 4.13
CA PHE A 357 15.12 7.15 5.09
C PHE A 357 16.47 7.62 5.63
N LYS A 358 17.35 8.20 4.81
CA LYS A 358 18.62 8.78 5.28
C LYS A 358 18.42 9.84 6.36
N ASN A 359 17.37 10.64 6.24
CA ASN A 359 17.09 11.72 7.19
C ASN A 359 16.59 11.23 8.57
N ILE A 360 16.06 10.01 8.66
CA ILE A 360 15.53 9.47 9.92
C ILE A 360 16.48 8.45 10.56
N LEU A 361 17.34 7.84 9.79
CA LEU A 361 18.33 6.86 10.27
C LEU A 361 19.53 7.54 10.94
#